data_3cb46e3d1f1b2ce6d7e3e4f186a3aa0f
#
_entry.id   3cb46e3d1f1b2ce6d7e3e4f186a3aa0f
#
_cell.length_a   1.000
_cell.length_b   1.000
_cell.length_c   1.000
_cell.angle_alpha   90.00
_cell.angle_beta   90.00
_cell.angle_gamma   90.00
#
_symmetry.space_group_name_H-M   'P 1'
#
loop_
_entity.id
_entity.type
_entity.pdbx_description
1 polymer ?
#
loop_
_entity_poly.entity_id
_entity_poly.type
_entity_poly.pdbx_seq_one_letter_code
_entity_poly.pdbx_strand_id
1 'polypeptide(L)'
;MTTAYTALLGLALPVTGELSGTWGNTVNNNITQLTEESIAGVATQSVTSADWTLTTTGSGLSNQARMAILIPTGTPGVSRNIVAPSSSKAYVVVNQSNSQVVLKGSATTGVIIPASSTLMCAWNGTDFVAVTALTLTTGTTAQRPSTPATGMLRYNSSLAQFEGYDGSTWGGIGGAQAGGVIQTNKTEVTVDYTLPAGSNGFSVGPITIDSGITVTITSGQQWVVI
;
A
#
# COMPACT_ATOMS: atom_id res chain seq x y z
N MET A 1 5.62 43.94 18.09
CA MET A 1 5.93 42.53 18.34
C MET A 1 5.72 41.80 17.03
N THR A 2 6.49 40.76 16.74
CA THR A 2 6.35 40.00 15.47
C THR A 2 5.58 38.72 15.76
N THR A 3 4.56 38.43 14.97
CA THR A 3 3.79 37.19 15.05
C THR A 3 4.71 35.97 15.04
N ALA A 4 4.65 35.11 16.03
CA ALA A 4 5.34 33.83 16.08
C ALA A 4 4.55 32.75 15.32
N TYR A 5 5.18 31.61 15.03
CA TYR A 5 4.55 30.52 14.31
C TYR A 5 4.82 29.19 15.00
N THR A 6 3.89 28.23 14.83
CA THR A 6 4.06 26.86 15.36
C THR A 6 5.20 26.13 14.64
N ALA A 7 5.91 25.27 15.37
CA ALA A 7 7.12 24.62 14.87
C ALA A 7 6.87 23.62 13.72
N LEU A 8 5.72 22.92 13.71
CA LEU A 8 5.44 21.84 12.74
C LEU A 8 4.68 22.33 11.52
N LEU A 9 3.60 23.08 11.71
CA LEU A 9 2.73 23.51 10.63
C LEU A 9 2.92 24.98 10.26
N GLY A 10 3.69 25.75 11.02
CA GLY A 10 3.91 27.16 10.78
C GLY A 10 2.64 28.00 10.87
N LEU A 11 1.68 27.60 11.73
CA LEU A 11 0.45 28.36 11.98
C LEU A 11 0.79 29.61 12.79
N ALA A 12 0.11 30.71 12.50
CA ALA A 12 0.32 31.96 13.24
C ALA A 12 -0.05 31.82 14.73
N LEU A 13 0.73 32.45 15.58
CA LEU A 13 0.50 32.58 17.03
C LEU A 13 0.35 34.07 17.37
N PRO A 14 -0.84 34.67 17.08
CA PRO A 14 -1.09 36.08 17.35
C PRO A 14 -1.00 36.40 18.84
N VAL A 15 -0.32 37.49 19.18
CA VAL A 15 -0.22 37.99 20.56
C VAL A 15 -1.33 39.02 20.82
N THR A 16 -1.87 39.03 22.04
CA THR A 16 -2.90 39.98 22.43
C THR A 16 -2.46 41.43 22.18
N GLY A 17 -3.29 42.21 21.48
CA GLY A 17 -3.00 43.58 21.12
C GLY A 17 -2.15 43.76 19.85
N GLU A 18 -1.61 42.67 19.31
CA GLU A 18 -0.99 42.62 17.97
C GLU A 18 -2.11 42.49 16.91
N LEU A 19 -1.82 42.93 15.68
CA LEU A 19 -2.68 42.75 14.52
C LEU A 19 -4.02 43.53 14.59
N SER A 20 -4.08 44.68 15.28
CA SER A 20 -5.28 45.51 15.28
C SER A 20 -5.70 45.86 13.83
N GLY A 21 -6.93 45.56 13.47
CA GLY A 21 -7.50 45.71 12.14
C GLY A 21 -7.13 44.62 11.12
N THR A 22 -6.18 43.72 11.41
CA THR A 22 -5.75 42.62 10.52
C THR A 22 -5.90 41.24 11.13
N TRP A 23 -6.36 41.16 12.39
CA TRP A 23 -6.47 39.89 13.14
C TRP A 23 -7.31 38.84 12.40
N GLY A 24 -8.47 39.25 11.86
CA GLY A 24 -9.34 38.33 11.12
C GLY A 24 -8.66 37.71 9.90
N ASN A 25 -7.89 38.49 9.14
CA ASN A 25 -7.13 37.99 8.00
C ASN A 25 -6.05 37.01 8.43
N THR A 26 -5.37 37.29 9.54
CA THR A 26 -4.33 36.39 10.08
C THR A 26 -4.96 35.07 10.53
N VAL A 27 -6.08 35.08 11.21
CA VAL A 27 -6.79 33.85 11.59
C VAL A 27 -7.23 33.06 10.35
N ASN A 28 -7.86 33.72 9.38
CA ASN A 28 -8.40 33.05 8.21
C ASN A 28 -7.28 32.45 7.33
N ASN A 29 -6.26 33.24 7.00
CA ASN A 29 -5.24 32.84 6.02
C ASN A 29 -4.09 32.04 6.64
N ASN A 30 -3.71 32.33 7.89
CA ASN A 30 -2.49 31.78 8.48
C ASN A 30 -2.77 30.76 9.60
N ILE A 31 -4.01 30.48 9.90
CA ILE A 31 -4.44 29.40 10.82
C ILE A 31 -5.46 28.50 10.12
N THR A 32 -6.65 29.02 9.81
CA THR A 32 -7.77 28.21 9.32
C THR A 32 -7.45 27.55 7.98
N GLN A 33 -7.03 28.34 6.97
CA GLN A 33 -6.68 27.82 5.66
C GLN A 33 -5.50 26.85 5.73
N LEU A 34 -4.46 27.14 6.51
CA LEU A 34 -3.30 26.26 6.63
C LEU A 34 -3.65 24.95 7.38
N THR A 35 -4.61 24.98 8.28
CA THR A 35 -5.13 23.77 8.94
C THR A 35 -5.90 22.93 7.94
N GLU A 36 -6.75 23.53 7.11
CA GLU A 36 -7.46 22.84 6.04
C GLU A 36 -6.48 22.20 5.04
N GLU A 37 -5.47 22.93 4.58
CA GLU A 37 -4.42 22.40 3.69
C GLU A 37 -3.69 21.18 4.29
N SER A 38 -3.45 21.20 5.60
CA SER A 38 -2.75 20.10 6.28
C SER A 38 -3.60 18.84 6.47
N ILE A 39 -4.93 18.96 6.36
CA ILE A 39 -5.89 17.86 6.51
C ILE A 39 -6.38 17.36 5.15
N ALA A 40 -6.68 18.28 4.23
CA ALA A 40 -7.34 17.98 2.95
C ALA A 40 -6.57 18.49 1.71
N GLY A 41 -5.49 19.25 1.90
CA GLY A 41 -4.75 19.86 0.79
C GLY A 41 -4.01 18.83 -0.06
N VAL A 42 -3.93 19.14 -1.37
CA VAL A 42 -3.29 18.29 -2.39
C VAL A 42 -2.16 19.05 -3.06
N ALA A 43 -0.98 18.45 -3.17
CA ALA A 43 0.10 18.91 -4.02
C ALA A 43 0.34 17.92 -5.16
N THR A 44 0.41 18.42 -6.39
CA THR A 44 0.70 17.61 -7.58
C THR A 44 1.97 18.14 -8.24
N GLN A 45 2.88 17.25 -8.65
CA GLN A 45 4.13 17.60 -9.30
C GLN A 45 4.53 16.53 -10.32
N SER A 46 4.98 16.98 -11.50
CA SER A 46 5.64 16.08 -12.44
C SER A 46 7.04 15.73 -11.97
N VAL A 47 7.36 14.44 -11.88
CA VAL A 47 8.68 13.92 -11.53
C VAL A 47 9.43 13.34 -12.74
N THR A 48 9.01 13.69 -13.96
CA THR A 48 9.60 13.16 -15.20
C THR A 48 11.10 13.39 -15.27
N SER A 49 11.57 14.60 -14.99
CA SER A 49 12.98 14.99 -15.19
C SER A 49 13.79 15.14 -13.91
N ALA A 50 13.16 15.29 -12.75
CA ALA A 50 13.83 15.58 -11.49
C ALA A 50 13.08 14.99 -10.28
N ASP A 51 13.79 14.87 -9.16
CA ASP A 51 13.20 14.60 -7.86
C ASP A 51 12.32 15.78 -7.42
N TRP A 52 11.37 15.52 -6.54
CA TRP A 52 10.47 16.52 -6.00
C TRP A 52 10.83 16.87 -4.56
N THR A 53 11.53 17.99 -4.37
CA THR A 53 11.73 18.54 -3.03
C THR A 53 10.54 19.42 -2.67
N LEU A 54 9.82 19.06 -1.61
CA LEU A 54 8.66 19.82 -1.16
C LEU A 54 9.07 21.20 -0.66
N THR A 55 8.39 22.23 -1.15
CA THR A 55 8.60 23.58 -0.63
C THR A 55 8.18 23.68 0.83
N THR A 56 8.95 24.43 1.62
CA THR A 56 8.71 24.66 3.04
C THR A 56 8.72 26.14 3.35
N THR A 57 7.93 26.59 4.30
CA THR A 57 7.98 27.94 4.86
C THR A 57 7.45 27.92 6.29
N GLY A 58 8.12 28.61 7.19
CA GLY A 58 7.74 28.78 8.58
C GLY A 58 6.90 30.05 8.86
N SER A 59 6.51 30.80 7.83
CA SER A 59 5.95 32.14 7.96
C SER A 59 4.44 32.23 7.74
N GLY A 60 3.67 31.18 8.00
CA GLY A 60 2.22 31.22 7.84
C GLY A 60 1.74 31.25 6.39
N LEU A 61 2.60 30.93 5.42
CA LEU A 61 2.24 30.82 4.02
C LEU A 61 2.00 29.36 3.63
N SER A 62 1.12 29.15 2.64
CA SER A 62 0.92 27.84 2.02
C SER A 62 2.22 27.28 1.44
N ASN A 63 2.42 25.98 1.55
CA ASN A 63 3.57 25.28 0.94
C ASN A 63 3.25 23.79 0.73
N GLN A 64 4.03 23.12 -0.15
CA GLN A 64 3.79 21.72 -0.52
C GLN A 64 3.97 20.75 0.65
N ALA A 65 4.92 21.02 1.54
CA ALA A 65 5.16 20.15 2.70
C ALA A 65 4.01 20.14 3.71
N ARG A 66 3.09 21.10 3.63
CA ARG A 66 1.91 21.18 4.47
C ARG A 66 0.77 20.34 3.97
N MET A 67 0.67 20.08 2.66
CA MET A 67 -0.41 19.33 2.05
C MET A 67 -0.49 17.89 2.59
N ALA A 68 -1.72 17.38 2.73
CA ALA A 68 -1.96 16.02 3.22
C ALA A 68 -1.71 14.96 2.15
N ILE A 69 -1.99 15.29 0.89
CA ILE A 69 -1.94 14.37 -0.24
C ILE A 69 -0.88 14.85 -1.24
N LEU A 70 0.00 13.95 -1.63
CA LEU A 70 1.07 14.20 -2.62
C LEU A 70 0.80 13.32 -3.85
N ILE A 71 0.74 13.94 -5.03
CA ILE A 71 0.48 13.25 -6.29
C ILE A 71 1.67 13.45 -7.25
N PRO A 72 2.69 12.61 -7.20
CA PRO A 72 3.72 12.56 -8.23
C PRO A 72 3.14 12.04 -9.54
N THR A 73 3.44 12.73 -10.66
CA THR A 73 2.93 12.39 -12.00
C THR A 73 4.07 12.30 -13.01
N GLY A 74 3.75 11.84 -14.23
CA GLY A 74 4.68 11.84 -15.36
C GLY A 74 5.35 10.49 -15.62
N THR A 75 6.36 10.51 -16.47
CA THR A 75 7.02 9.31 -17.04
C THR A 75 8.54 9.33 -16.80
N PRO A 76 9.02 9.26 -15.55
CA PRO A 76 10.45 9.42 -15.25
C PRO A 76 11.33 8.29 -15.79
N GLY A 77 10.82 7.07 -16.00
CA GLY A 77 11.58 5.90 -16.43
C GLY A 77 12.61 5.37 -15.42
N VAL A 78 12.77 6.06 -14.30
CA VAL A 78 13.65 5.70 -13.18
C VAL A 78 12.95 6.01 -11.87
N SER A 79 13.46 5.45 -10.75
CA SER A 79 12.97 5.81 -9.42
C SER A 79 13.23 7.28 -9.13
N ARG A 80 12.26 7.99 -8.53
CA ARG A 80 12.36 9.39 -8.13
C ARG A 80 12.10 9.56 -6.65
N ASN A 81 12.72 10.58 -6.06
CA ASN A 81 12.52 10.90 -4.65
C ASN A 81 11.50 12.04 -4.49
N ILE A 82 10.66 11.92 -3.46
CA ILE A 82 9.90 13.01 -2.88
C ILE A 82 10.62 13.34 -1.56
N VAL A 83 11.28 14.47 -1.52
CA VAL A 83 12.05 14.91 -0.33
C VAL A 83 11.17 15.81 0.52
N ALA A 84 10.76 15.30 1.67
CA ALA A 84 9.93 16.01 2.64
C ALA A 84 10.76 16.43 3.87
N PRO A 85 10.29 17.43 4.65
CA PRO A 85 10.93 17.79 5.92
C PRO A 85 10.95 16.58 6.88
N SER A 86 12.05 16.43 7.62
CA SER A 86 12.22 15.44 8.69
C SER A 86 11.44 15.87 9.95
N SER A 87 10.11 15.89 9.87
CA SER A 87 9.22 16.32 10.94
C SER A 87 7.97 15.45 11.02
N SER A 88 7.39 15.39 12.21
CA SER A 88 6.19 14.56 12.49
C SER A 88 5.01 14.98 11.63
N LYS A 89 4.80 14.27 10.54
CA LYS A 89 3.67 14.42 9.64
C LYS A 89 3.38 13.09 8.93
N ALA A 90 2.09 12.86 8.65
CA ALA A 90 1.64 11.80 7.77
C ALA A 90 1.29 12.39 6.39
N TYR A 91 1.60 11.65 5.33
CA TYR A 91 1.24 11.95 3.94
C TYR A 91 0.52 10.75 3.33
N VAL A 92 -0.48 11.02 2.51
CA VAL A 92 -0.99 10.04 1.55
C VAL A 92 -0.31 10.32 0.21
N VAL A 93 0.48 9.39 -0.28
CA VAL A 93 1.14 9.49 -1.60
C VAL A 93 0.35 8.69 -2.60
N VAL A 94 -0.21 9.35 -3.62
CA VAL A 94 -0.93 8.73 -4.73
C VAL A 94 0.00 8.78 -5.95
N ASN A 95 0.79 7.73 -6.15
CA ASN A 95 1.77 7.69 -7.23
C ASN A 95 1.09 7.45 -8.58
N GLN A 96 0.89 8.50 -9.35
CA GLN A 96 0.35 8.47 -10.72
C GLN A 96 1.47 8.47 -11.80
N SER A 97 2.72 8.34 -11.41
CA SER A 97 3.82 8.18 -12.37
C SER A 97 3.96 6.73 -12.83
N ASN A 98 4.70 6.51 -13.93
CA ASN A 98 4.98 5.16 -14.46
C ASN A 98 6.15 4.44 -13.77
N SER A 99 6.71 5.01 -12.72
CA SER A 99 7.85 4.45 -11.98
C SER A 99 7.61 4.57 -10.48
N GLN A 100 8.33 3.78 -9.69
CA GLN A 100 8.29 3.94 -8.24
C GLN A 100 8.79 5.32 -7.80
N VAL A 101 8.26 5.83 -6.70
CA VAL A 101 8.79 7.00 -5.98
C VAL A 101 9.18 6.61 -4.56
N VAL A 102 10.09 7.37 -3.96
CA VAL A 102 10.55 7.18 -2.59
C VAL A 102 10.23 8.43 -1.80
N LEU A 103 9.33 8.35 -0.81
CA LEU A 103 9.13 9.43 0.15
C LEU A 103 10.19 9.33 1.25
N LYS A 104 11.00 10.36 1.41
CA LYS A 104 12.12 10.37 2.34
C LYS A 104 12.40 11.75 2.93
N GLY A 105 13.12 11.80 4.04
CA GLY A 105 13.81 13.00 4.50
C GLY A 105 15.06 13.28 3.65
N SER A 106 15.67 14.43 3.81
CA SER A 106 16.83 14.85 2.98
C SER A 106 18.02 13.88 3.07
N ALA A 107 18.23 13.22 4.21
CA ALA A 107 19.36 12.33 4.50
C ALA A 107 18.95 10.92 4.90
N THR A 108 17.68 10.49 4.65
CA THR A 108 17.17 9.19 5.06
C THR A 108 16.91 8.27 3.87
N THR A 109 16.64 7.00 4.14
CA THR A 109 16.35 5.98 3.11
C THR A 109 14.94 6.12 2.54
N GLY A 110 13.95 6.36 3.40
CA GLY A 110 12.55 6.54 3.02
C GLY A 110 11.78 5.26 2.76
N VAL A 111 10.58 5.43 2.25
CA VAL A 111 9.64 4.36 1.91
C VAL A 111 9.31 4.38 0.43
N ILE A 112 9.34 3.21 -0.21
CA ILE A 112 9.05 3.04 -1.63
C ILE A 112 7.53 2.97 -1.84
N ILE A 113 7.03 3.75 -2.77
CA ILE A 113 5.65 3.70 -3.27
C ILE A 113 5.71 3.25 -4.74
N PRO A 114 5.25 2.03 -5.06
CA PRO A 114 5.26 1.51 -6.42
C PRO A 114 4.51 2.40 -7.42
N ALA A 115 4.79 2.25 -8.72
CA ALA A 115 4.03 2.93 -9.76
C ALA A 115 2.53 2.59 -9.64
N SER A 116 1.68 3.57 -9.94
CA SER A 116 0.21 3.41 -9.95
C SER A 116 -0.38 2.90 -8.63
N SER A 117 0.28 3.15 -7.49
CA SER A 117 -0.18 2.75 -6.16
C SER A 117 -0.35 3.92 -5.21
N THR A 118 -1.08 3.68 -4.13
CA THR A 118 -1.30 4.65 -3.06
C THR A 118 -0.80 4.09 -1.75
N LEU A 119 -0.08 4.90 -0.98
CA LEU A 119 0.44 4.51 0.33
C LEU A 119 0.33 5.68 1.32
N MET A 120 -0.14 5.37 2.53
CA MET A 120 -0.05 6.30 3.65
C MET A 120 1.30 6.12 4.34
N CYS A 121 2.02 7.21 4.53
CA CYS A 121 3.36 7.23 5.12
C CYS A 121 3.40 8.21 6.29
N ALA A 122 4.22 7.93 7.30
CA ALA A 122 4.42 8.82 8.44
C ALA A 122 5.89 8.90 8.83
N TRP A 123 6.30 10.07 9.35
CA TRP A 123 7.60 10.24 9.98
C TRP A 123 7.60 9.61 11.39
N ASN A 124 8.49 8.65 11.62
CA ASN A 124 8.58 7.92 12.90
C ASN A 124 9.59 8.51 13.91
N GLY A 125 10.13 9.68 13.59
CA GLY A 125 11.20 10.32 14.36
C GLY A 125 12.59 10.20 13.71
N THR A 126 12.76 9.22 12.81
CA THR A 126 14.04 8.93 12.15
C THR A 126 13.92 8.91 10.62
N ASP A 127 12.81 8.33 10.10
CA ASP A 127 12.57 8.20 8.67
C ASP A 127 11.05 8.16 8.38
N PHE A 128 10.69 8.27 7.10
CA PHE A 128 9.33 7.95 6.66
C PHE A 128 9.15 6.44 6.55
N VAL A 129 8.03 5.95 7.08
CA VAL A 129 7.63 4.55 7.07
C VAL A 129 6.19 4.41 6.56
N ALA A 130 5.87 3.26 5.98
CA ALA A 130 4.49 2.93 5.62
C ALA A 130 3.63 2.78 6.88
N VAL A 131 2.46 3.43 6.90
CA VAL A 131 1.50 3.29 8.02
C VAL A 131 0.71 1.99 7.91
N THR A 132 0.55 1.47 6.70
CA THR A 132 -0.13 0.19 6.44
C THR A 132 0.89 -0.93 6.26
N ALA A 133 1.17 -1.67 7.31
CA ALA A 133 1.71 -3.01 7.15
C ALA A 133 0.54 -3.95 6.82
N LEU A 134 0.59 -4.65 5.69
CA LEU A 134 -0.29 -5.79 5.46
C LEU A 134 0.12 -6.89 6.44
N THR A 135 -0.41 -6.85 7.63
CA THR A 135 -0.26 -7.94 8.60
C THR A 135 -1.43 -8.89 8.41
N LEU A 136 -1.15 -10.11 7.94
CA LEU A 136 -2.17 -11.14 7.90
C LEU A 136 -2.57 -11.48 9.34
N THR A 137 -3.88 -11.52 9.59
CA THR A 137 -4.39 -11.91 10.90
C THR A 137 -3.93 -13.32 11.25
N THR A 138 -3.39 -13.48 12.46
CA THR A 138 -2.97 -14.78 12.99
C THR A 138 -3.97 -15.23 14.04
N GLY A 139 -4.29 -16.51 14.08
CA GLY A 139 -5.17 -17.08 15.10
C GLY A 139 -5.39 -18.57 14.92
N THR A 140 -5.95 -19.20 15.93
CA THR A 140 -6.30 -20.63 15.91
C THR A 140 -7.46 -20.91 14.94
N THR A 141 -7.72 -22.20 14.65
CA THR A 141 -8.91 -22.63 13.88
C THR A 141 -10.20 -22.12 14.51
N ALA A 142 -10.32 -22.12 15.85
CA ALA A 142 -11.50 -21.64 16.56
C ALA A 142 -11.69 -20.11 16.46
N GLN A 143 -10.64 -19.37 16.14
CA GLN A 143 -10.66 -17.91 15.96
C GLN A 143 -10.88 -17.48 14.50
N ARG A 144 -11.33 -18.39 13.64
CA ARG A 144 -11.82 -18.01 12.32
C ARG A 144 -13.01 -17.07 12.45
N PRO A 145 -13.08 -15.97 11.66
CA PRO A 145 -14.29 -15.14 11.64
C PRO A 145 -15.53 -15.95 11.39
N SER A 146 -16.61 -15.70 12.14
CA SER A 146 -17.89 -16.40 11.96
C SER A 146 -18.59 -16.03 10.64
N THR A 147 -18.27 -14.85 10.10
CA THR A 147 -18.75 -14.35 8.79
C THR A 147 -17.56 -13.91 7.97
N PRO A 148 -16.75 -14.84 7.41
CA PRO A 148 -15.59 -14.47 6.62
C PRO A 148 -16.02 -13.93 5.25
N ALA A 149 -15.26 -12.92 4.75
CA ALA A 149 -15.44 -12.45 3.37
C ALA A 149 -14.68 -13.36 2.40
N THR A 150 -15.25 -13.62 1.22
CA THR A 150 -14.57 -14.33 0.14
C THR A 150 -13.25 -13.65 -0.22
N GLY A 151 -12.17 -14.41 -0.33
CA GLY A 151 -10.81 -13.91 -0.55
C GLY A 151 -10.07 -13.48 0.71
N MET A 152 -10.64 -13.65 1.91
CA MET A 152 -9.95 -13.38 3.16
C MET A 152 -8.77 -14.33 3.34
N LEU A 153 -7.62 -13.78 3.74
CA LEU A 153 -6.38 -14.51 4.00
C LEU A 153 -5.97 -14.37 5.47
N ARG A 154 -5.43 -15.45 6.06
CA ARG A 154 -4.89 -15.44 7.43
C ARG A 154 -3.85 -16.54 7.64
N TYR A 155 -3.08 -16.44 8.74
CA TYR A 155 -2.26 -17.54 9.22
C TYR A 155 -3.00 -18.31 10.33
N ASN A 156 -3.18 -19.62 10.17
CA ASN A 156 -3.78 -20.49 11.16
C ASN A 156 -2.70 -21.12 12.03
N SER A 157 -2.62 -20.70 13.28
CA SER A 157 -1.59 -21.17 14.21
C SER A 157 -1.84 -22.61 14.72
N SER A 158 -3.11 -23.12 14.67
CA SER A 158 -3.41 -24.51 15.01
C SER A 158 -2.94 -25.49 13.92
N LEU A 159 -2.97 -25.05 12.66
CA LEU A 159 -2.60 -25.86 11.49
C LEU A 159 -1.18 -25.52 10.98
N ALA A 160 -0.55 -24.47 11.55
CA ALA A 160 0.76 -23.93 11.14
C ALA A 160 0.85 -23.62 9.63
N GLN A 161 -0.23 -23.05 9.04
CA GLN A 161 -0.33 -22.78 7.60
C GLN A 161 -1.06 -21.48 7.30
N PHE A 162 -0.77 -20.90 6.13
CA PHE A 162 -1.63 -19.86 5.55
C PHE A 162 -2.91 -20.50 5.04
N GLU A 163 -4.04 -19.83 5.27
CA GLU A 163 -5.34 -20.27 4.79
C GLU A 163 -6.11 -19.12 4.15
N GLY A 164 -6.94 -19.45 3.15
CA GLY A 164 -7.83 -18.54 2.46
C GLY A 164 -9.26 -19.03 2.51
N TYR A 165 -10.22 -18.11 2.50
CA TYR A 165 -11.64 -18.40 2.41
C TYR A 165 -12.13 -18.22 0.99
N ASP A 166 -12.66 -19.28 0.38
CA ASP A 166 -13.11 -19.31 -1.03
C ASP A 166 -14.57 -18.83 -1.22
N GLY A 167 -15.24 -18.43 -0.14
CA GLY A 167 -16.67 -18.08 -0.10
C GLY A 167 -17.54 -19.18 0.50
N SER A 168 -17.00 -20.38 0.71
CA SER A 168 -17.67 -21.54 1.29
C SER A 168 -16.87 -22.17 2.43
N THR A 169 -15.57 -22.35 2.22
CA THR A 169 -14.69 -23.07 3.16
C THR A 169 -13.33 -22.37 3.31
N TRP A 170 -12.68 -22.62 4.45
CA TRP A 170 -11.28 -22.27 4.68
C TRP A 170 -10.37 -23.38 4.16
N GLY A 171 -9.51 -23.08 3.19
CA GLY A 171 -8.53 -23.98 2.63
C GLY A 171 -7.10 -23.51 2.84
N GLY A 172 -6.14 -24.41 2.91
CA GLY A 172 -4.70 -24.09 2.93
C GLY A 172 -4.27 -23.47 1.61
N ILE A 173 -3.44 -22.40 1.68
CA ILE A 173 -2.84 -21.75 0.51
C ILE A 173 -1.48 -22.37 0.28
N GLY A 174 -1.38 -23.11 -0.80
CA GLY A 174 -0.14 -23.78 -1.23
C GLY A 174 0.30 -24.89 -0.28
N GLY A 175 0.58 -26.03 -0.82
CA GLY A 175 1.23 -27.09 -0.12
C GLY A 175 0.35 -28.28 0.28
N ALA A 176 1.02 -29.22 0.86
CA ALA A 176 0.47 -30.48 1.28
C ALA A 176 -0.30 -30.37 2.60
N GLN A 177 -1.29 -31.22 2.79
CA GLN A 177 -2.08 -31.37 4.02
C GLN A 177 -1.34 -32.24 5.04
N ALA A 178 -1.89 -32.35 6.25
CA ALA A 178 -1.34 -33.21 7.32
C ALA A 178 0.15 -32.96 7.63
N GLY A 179 0.48 -31.67 7.91
CA GLY A 179 1.85 -31.28 8.25
C GLY A 179 2.84 -31.33 7.07
N GLY A 180 2.36 -31.26 5.84
CA GLY A 180 3.20 -31.25 4.64
C GLY A 180 3.44 -32.64 4.02
N VAL A 181 2.78 -33.69 4.53
CA VAL A 181 3.02 -35.05 4.06
C VAL A 181 2.08 -35.49 2.94
N ILE A 182 0.83 -34.98 2.93
CA ILE A 182 -0.19 -35.42 1.98
C ILE A 182 -0.49 -34.30 0.97
N GLN A 183 -0.18 -34.54 -0.30
CA GLN A 183 -0.67 -33.74 -1.43
C GLN A 183 -2.00 -34.31 -1.88
N THR A 184 -3.02 -33.45 -1.99
CA THR A 184 -4.35 -33.85 -2.48
C THR A 184 -4.66 -33.17 -3.79
N ASN A 185 -5.26 -33.91 -4.71
CA ASN A 185 -5.90 -33.37 -5.90
C ASN A 185 -7.36 -33.86 -5.97
N LYS A 186 -8.20 -33.14 -6.71
CA LYS A 186 -9.55 -33.63 -7.03
C LYS A 186 -9.45 -34.84 -7.95
N THR A 187 -10.43 -35.72 -7.89
CA THR A 187 -10.54 -36.92 -8.75
C THR A 187 -11.24 -36.63 -10.07
N GLU A 188 -11.73 -35.39 -10.27
CA GLU A 188 -12.51 -34.99 -11.42
C GLU A 188 -12.05 -33.62 -11.96
N VAL A 189 -11.86 -33.54 -13.29
CA VAL A 189 -11.56 -32.31 -14.02
C VAL A 189 -12.86 -31.77 -14.58
N THR A 190 -13.33 -30.64 -14.06
CA THR A 190 -14.64 -30.02 -14.36
C THR A 190 -14.54 -28.74 -15.18
N VAL A 191 -13.33 -28.30 -15.53
CA VAL A 191 -13.07 -27.08 -16.35
C VAL A 191 -11.96 -27.36 -17.34
N ASP A 192 -12.03 -26.71 -18.50
CA ASP A 192 -10.95 -26.79 -19.50
C ASP A 192 -9.61 -26.33 -18.91
N TYR A 193 -8.56 -27.06 -19.19
CA TYR A 193 -7.23 -26.73 -18.69
C TYR A 193 -6.16 -26.99 -19.75
N THR A 194 -5.29 -26.01 -19.94
CA THR A 194 -4.09 -26.17 -20.77
C THR A 194 -2.85 -26.14 -19.89
N LEU A 195 -2.03 -27.18 -19.98
CA LEU A 195 -0.77 -27.23 -19.23
C LEU A 195 0.14 -26.07 -19.70
N PRO A 196 0.61 -25.18 -18.78
CA PRO A 196 1.44 -24.02 -19.17
C PRO A 196 2.72 -24.46 -19.88
N ALA A 197 3.13 -23.72 -20.91
CA ALA A 197 4.35 -24.02 -21.65
C ALA A 197 5.58 -24.19 -20.74
N GLY A 198 6.36 -25.22 -20.97
CA GLY A 198 7.56 -25.54 -20.17
C GLY A 198 7.26 -26.24 -18.82
N SER A 199 6.01 -26.65 -18.57
CA SER A 199 5.61 -27.34 -17.35
C SER A 199 5.21 -28.80 -17.61
N ASN A 200 5.43 -29.66 -16.63
CA ASN A 200 4.83 -30.99 -16.56
C ASN A 200 3.89 -31.06 -15.37
N GLY A 201 2.83 -31.84 -15.48
CA GLY A 201 1.84 -32.07 -14.41
C GLY A 201 1.92 -33.50 -13.86
N PHE A 202 1.48 -33.67 -12.60
CA PHE A 202 1.21 -34.98 -12.04
C PHE A 202 -0.06 -34.94 -11.19
N SER A 203 -0.76 -36.06 -11.11
CA SER A 203 -1.93 -36.24 -10.25
C SER A 203 -1.95 -37.67 -9.70
N VAL A 204 -2.61 -37.84 -8.56
CA VAL A 204 -2.89 -39.17 -8.01
C VAL A 204 -4.26 -39.62 -8.54
N GLY A 205 -4.30 -40.79 -9.19
CA GLY A 205 -5.51 -41.30 -9.79
C GLY A 205 -6.45 -42.09 -8.85
N PRO A 206 -7.60 -42.51 -9.35
CA PRO A 206 -8.11 -42.28 -10.70
C PRO A 206 -8.60 -40.86 -10.94
N ILE A 207 -8.39 -40.34 -12.17
CA ILE A 207 -8.87 -39.03 -12.61
C ILE A 207 -9.91 -39.21 -13.72
N THR A 208 -11.04 -38.53 -13.54
CA THR A 208 -12.10 -38.44 -14.56
C THR A 208 -12.09 -37.05 -15.19
N ILE A 209 -12.26 -36.96 -16.50
CA ILE A 209 -12.48 -35.70 -17.22
C ILE A 209 -14.00 -35.69 -17.57
N ASP A 210 -14.66 -34.60 -17.12
CA ASP A 210 -16.11 -34.45 -17.37
C ASP A 210 -16.43 -34.35 -18.87
N SER A 211 -17.65 -34.70 -19.19
CA SER A 211 -18.15 -34.61 -20.57
C SER A 211 -18.12 -33.17 -21.06
N GLY A 212 -17.46 -32.94 -22.22
CA GLY A 212 -17.28 -31.62 -22.82
C GLY A 212 -16.11 -30.82 -22.30
N ILE A 213 -15.36 -31.35 -21.34
CA ILE A 213 -14.15 -30.74 -20.80
C ILE A 213 -12.91 -31.24 -21.54
N THR A 214 -11.95 -30.36 -21.77
CA THR A 214 -10.68 -30.66 -22.49
C THR A 214 -9.48 -30.36 -21.60
N VAL A 215 -8.57 -31.33 -21.48
CA VAL A 215 -7.24 -31.13 -20.92
C VAL A 215 -6.24 -31.13 -22.07
N THR A 216 -5.59 -29.98 -22.32
CA THR A 216 -4.62 -29.82 -23.41
C THR A 216 -3.20 -29.96 -22.87
N ILE A 217 -2.45 -30.91 -23.44
CA ILE A 217 -1.03 -31.13 -23.16
C ILE A 217 -0.28 -30.85 -24.45
N THR A 218 0.53 -29.78 -24.47
CA THR A 218 1.28 -29.37 -25.66
C THR A 218 2.51 -30.25 -25.88
N SER A 219 3.03 -30.24 -27.12
CA SER A 219 4.20 -31.05 -27.48
C SER A 219 5.37 -30.82 -26.53
N GLY A 220 5.99 -31.91 -26.08
CA GLY A 220 7.12 -31.89 -25.15
C GLY A 220 6.76 -31.80 -23.68
N GLN A 221 5.47 -31.73 -23.33
CA GLN A 221 4.97 -31.76 -21.97
C GLN A 221 4.35 -33.10 -21.61
N GLN A 222 4.22 -33.36 -20.32
CA GLN A 222 3.63 -34.61 -19.81
C GLN A 222 2.68 -34.31 -18.65
N TRP A 223 1.59 -35.06 -18.58
CA TRP A 223 0.75 -35.18 -17.38
C TRP A 223 0.76 -36.66 -16.96
N VAL A 224 1.31 -36.93 -15.80
CA VAL A 224 1.45 -38.26 -15.23
C VAL A 224 0.37 -38.46 -14.17
N VAL A 225 -0.43 -39.53 -14.31
CA VAL A 225 -1.39 -39.97 -13.29
C VAL A 225 -0.82 -41.23 -12.66
N ILE A 226 -0.60 -41.23 -11.33
CA ILE A 226 -0.02 -42.32 -10.54
C ILE A 226 -1.03 -42.87 -9.54
#